data_d29ba1098f2e9422d8e22fd5d8404280
#
_entry.id   d29ba1098f2e9422d8e22fd5d8404280
#
_cell.length_a   1.000
_cell.length_b   1.000
_cell.length_c   1.000
_cell.angle_alpha   90.00
_cell.angle_beta   90.00
_cell.angle_gamma   90.00
#
_symmetry.space_group_name_H-M   'P 1'
#
loop_
_entity.id
_entity.type
_entity.pdbx_description
1 polymer ?
#
loop_
_entity_poly.entity_id
_entity_poly.type
_entity_poly.pdbx_seq_one_letter_code
_entity_poly.pdbx_strand_id
1 'polypeptide(L)'
;MAQEDVFKKIVSHCKEYGFVFPSSEIYDGLGAVYDYGQNGVELKNNIKQYWWQSMVLLHENIVGIDSAIFMHPTIWKASGHVDAFNDPLIDNRDSKKRYRADVLIEDQIAKYDEKIEKEIAKARKRFGDSFDEAQFRATNARVIEHQQKRDALHERYTKAMQGPDLAELKQIIADEEIVDPISGTKNWTDVRQFNLMFSTEMGSTSEGAMKVYLRPETAQGIFVNYLNVQKTGRMKIPFGIAQIGKAFRNEIVARQFIFRMREFEQMEMQFFVQPGTELEYFQKWKETRMKWHQTLGFGAENYRFHDHEKLAHYANAATDIEFRMPFGFKEVEGIHSRTNFDLSQHEKFSGRSIKYFDPMTKESYTPYVIETSIGVDRMFLSIMCHSYREEKLDNGETRVVLLLPPALAPTKLAVLPLVKKDGLPEKAREIVNNLKFHFNTHYDEKDTIGKRYRRQDAVGTPYCVTVDYDTLKDNTVTLRFRDTMEQEGGSIDHLAGIIEDKVSITSLLKKLQ
;
A
#
# COMPACT_ATOMS: atom_id res chain seq x y z
N MET A 1 -25.74 -1.28 1.56
CA MET A 1 -25.06 -0.16 0.87
C MET A 1 -24.17 -0.76 -0.22
N ALA A 2 -24.16 -0.19 -1.42
CA ALA A 2 -23.23 -0.65 -2.46
C ALA A 2 -21.78 -0.38 -2.00
N GLN A 3 -20.85 -1.28 -2.31
CA GLN A 3 -19.44 -1.14 -1.91
C GLN A 3 -18.80 0.17 -2.38
N GLU A 4 -19.25 0.69 -3.52
CA GLU A 4 -18.82 2.00 -4.06
C GLU A 4 -19.22 3.18 -3.15
N ASP A 5 -20.39 3.11 -2.49
CA ASP A 5 -20.83 4.15 -1.56
C ASP A 5 -19.97 4.21 -0.30
N VAL A 6 -19.52 3.05 0.20
CA VAL A 6 -18.61 2.99 1.35
C VAL A 6 -17.26 3.62 1.01
N PHE A 7 -16.71 3.35 -0.17
CA PHE A 7 -15.44 3.93 -0.59
C PHE A 7 -15.50 5.45 -0.71
N LYS A 8 -16.58 5.99 -1.29
CA LYS A 8 -16.81 7.44 -1.37
C LYS A 8 -16.86 8.09 0.03
N LYS A 9 -17.49 7.42 1.00
CA LYS A 9 -17.53 7.89 2.39
C LYS A 9 -16.15 7.93 3.02
N ILE A 10 -15.32 6.91 2.79
CA ILE A 10 -13.94 6.85 3.28
C ILE A 10 -13.11 8.00 2.70
N VAL A 11 -13.22 8.26 1.40
CA VAL A 11 -12.53 9.38 0.73
C VAL A 11 -12.96 10.72 1.31
N SER A 12 -14.27 10.93 1.49
CA SER A 12 -14.81 12.15 2.12
C SER A 12 -14.31 12.31 3.55
N HIS A 13 -14.33 11.24 4.33
CA HIS A 13 -13.81 11.21 5.70
C HIS A 13 -12.34 11.57 5.78
N CYS A 14 -11.51 11.04 4.86
CA CYS A 14 -10.09 11.38 4.80
C CYS A 14 -9.87 12.89 4.61
N LYS A 15 -10.67 13.52 3.77
CA LYS A 15 -10.60 14.96 3.53
C LYS A 15 -11.12 15.76 4.74
N GLU A 16 -12.26 15.41 5.27
CA GLU A 16 -12.92 16.13 6.38
C GLU A 16 -12.07 16.14 7.65
N TYR A 17 -11.41 15.01 7.94
CA TYR A 17 -10.66 14.83 9.19
C TYR A 17 -9.14 14.99 9.04
N GLY A 18 -8.68 15.60 7.96
CA GLY A 18 -7.27 15.97 7.80
C GLY A 18 -6.32 14.78 7.63
N PHE A 19 -6.78 13.74 6.92
CA PHE A 19 -5.92 12.62 6.56
C PHE A 19 -5.28 12.82 5.19
N VAL A 20 -6.06 13.08 4.14
CA VAL A 20 -5.56 13.21 2.78
C VAL A 20 -6.32 14.30 2.03
N PHE A 21 -5.59 15.17 1.36
CA PHE A 21 -6.11 16.23 0.51
C PHE A 21 -5.63 16.06 -0.93
N PRO A 22 -6.39 16.51 -1.96
CA PRO A 22 -5.84 16.73 -3.29
C PRO A 22 -4.69 17.74 -3.20
N SER A 23 -3.53 17.42 -3.80
CA SER A 23 -2.41 18.36 -3.78
C SER A 23 -2.75 19.63 -4.56
N SER A 24 -2.35 20.78 -4.02
CA SER A 24 -2.55 22.09 -4.64
C SER A 24 -4.03 22.43 -4.91
N GLU A 25 -4.94 22.03 -4.02
CA GLU A 25 -6.39 22.17 -4.20
C GLU A 25 -6.84 23.60 -4.48
N ILE A 26 -6.13 24.60 -3.94
CA ILE A 26 -6.41 26.03 -4.20
C ILE A 26 -6.20 26.44 -5.67
N TYR A 27 -5.55 25.61 -6.48
CA TYR A 27 -5.33 25.76 -7.92
C TYR A 27 -6.02 24.63 -8.70
N ASP A 28 -7.18 24.16 -8.24
CA ASP A 28 -7.96 23.06 -8.83
C ASP A 28 -7.27 21.67 -8.74
N GLY A 29 -6.17 21.59 -7.99
CA GLY A 29 -5.44 20.36 -7.73
C GLY A 29 -4.56 19.89 -8.89
N LEU A 30 -3.69 18.90 -8.58
CA LEU A 30 -2.90 18.18 -9.57
C LEU A 30 -3.35 16.71 -9.59
N GLY A 31 -3.80 16.23 -10.74
CA GLY A 31 -4.37 14.89 -10.88
C GLY A 31 -3.42 13.78 -10.40
N ALA A 32 -3.92 12.89 -9.56
CA ALA A 32 -3.19 11.77 -8.98
C ALA A 32 -1.97 12.15 -8.12
N VAL A 33 -2.01 13.32 -7.51
CA VAL A 33 -1.06 13.76 -6.48
C VAL A 33 -1.85 14.21 -5.27
N TYR A 34 -1.41 13.80 -4.09
CA TYR A 34 -2.13 14.04 -2.83
C TYR A 34 -1.16 14.49 -1.74
N ASP A 35 -1.67 15.32 -0.84
CA ASP A 35 -1.01 15.77 0.37
C ASP A 35 -1.60 15.04 1.58
N TYR A 36 -0.75 14.69 2.55
CA TYR A 36 -1.20 14.13 3.82
C TYR A 36 -1.33 15.24 4.85
N GLY A 37 -2.54 15.39 5.39
CA GLY A 37 -2.83 16.35 6.44
C GLY A 37 -2.28 15.92 7.80
N GLN A 38 -2.63 16.68 8.85
CA GLN A 38 -2.08 16.50 10.21
C GLN A 38 -2.31 15.10 10.79
N ASN A 39 -3.47 14.48 10.56
CA ASN A 39 -3.73 13.11 10.99
C ASN A 39 -3.14 12.08 10.03
N GLY A 40 -3.12 12.40 8.73
CA GLY A 40 -2.57 11.53 7.71
C GLY A 40 -1.06 11.33 7.83
N VAL A 41 -0.30 12.40 8.06
CA VAL A 41 1.16 12.31 8.18
C VAL A 41 1.57 11.48 9.40
N GLU A 42 0.86 11.62 10.52
CA GLU A 42 1.16 10.83 11.73
C GLU A 42 0.85 9.35 11.52
N LEU A 43 -0.31 9.01 10.95
CA LEU A 43 -0.63 7.63 10.57
C LEU A 43 0.42 7.05 9.61
N LYS A 44 0.80 7.81 8.59
CA LYS A 44 1.81 7.41 7.60
C LYS A 44 3.18 7.17 8.24
N ASN A 45 3.60 8.06 9.16
CA ASN A 45 4.86 7.90 9.88
C ASN A 45 4.84 6.67 10.81
N ASN A 46 3.73 6.41 11.50
CA ASN A 46 3.58 5.22 12.35
C ASN A 46 3.64 3.92 11.51
N ILE A 47 3.04 3.89 10.31
CA ILE A 47 3.15 2.75 9.37
C ILE A 47 4.62 2.52 8.97
N LYS A 48 5.33 3.58 8.56
CA LYS A 48 6.74 3.51 8.19
C LYS A 48 7.62 3.05 9.35
N GLN A 49 7.36 3.56 10.55
CA GLN A 49 8.10 3.18 11.75
C GLN A 49 7.87 1.70 12.12
N TYR A 50 6.63 1.21 12.04
CA TYR A 50 6.31 -0.19 12.27
C TYR A 50 7.03 -1.11 11.26
N TRP A 51 7.00 -0.75 9.96
CA TRP A 51 7.73 -1.51 8.94
C TRP A 51 9.24 -1.46 9.17
N TRP A 52 9.81 -0.28 9.39
CA TRP A 52 11.26 -0.09 9.58
C TRP A 52 11.78 -0.87 10.77
N GLN A 53 11.12 -0.77 11.90
CA GLN A 53 11.52 -1.48 13.10
C GLN A 53 11.37 -2.99 12.93
N SER A 54 10.29 -3.47 12.31
CA SER A 54 10.12 -4.90 12.05
C SER A 54 11.17 -5.45 11.08
N MET A 55 11.62 -4.63 10.12
CA MET A 55 12.57 -5.05 9.09
C MET A 55 14.02 -4.94 9.57
N VAL A 56 14.38 -3.84 10.22
CA VAL A 56 15.79 -3.55 10.59
C VAL A 56 16.12 -3.97 12.03
N LEU A 57 15.23 -3.72 13.02
CA LEU A 57 15.53 -4.06 14.41
C LEU A 57 15.36 -5.55 14.72
N LEU A 58 14.40 -6.23 14.09
CA LEU A 58 14.14 -7.64 14.38
C LEU A 58 15.04 -8.61 13.60
N HIS A 59 15.90 -8.09 12.69
CA HIS A 59 16.79 -8.90 11.87
C HIS A 59 18.22 -8.37 11.98
N GLU A 60 19.12 -9.15 12.56
CA GLU A 60 20.54 -8.78 12.74
C GLU A 60 21.29 -8.59 11.42
N ASN A 61 20.76 -9.18 10.33
CA ASN A 61 21.38 -9.17 9.01
C ASN A 61 20.63 -8.27 8.01
N ILE A 62 19.83 -7.32 8.47
CA ILE A 62 19.21 -6.31 7.60
C ILE A 62 19.62 -4.92 8.06
N VAL A 63 20.11 -4.12 7.12
CA VAL A 63 20.52 -2.73 7.36
C VAL A 63 19.75 -1.77 6.46
N GLY A 64 19.71 -0.50 6.83
CA GLY A 64 19.01 0.53 6.07
C GLY A 64 19.92 1.38 5.23
N ILE A 65 19.38 1.91 4.11
CA ILE A 65 19.98 3.01 3.34
C ILE A 65 18.93 4.06 3.00
N ASP A 66 19.40 5.23 2.58
CA ASP A 66 18.59 6.25 1.93
C ASP A 66 19.33 6.72 0.67
N SER A 67 18.96 6.16 -0.49
CA SER A 67 19.57 6.49 -1.77
C SER A 67 18.91 7.72 -2.40
N ALA A 68 19.66 8.47 -3.21
CA ALA A 68 19.17 9.65 -3.91
C ALA A 68 18.02 9.33 -4.87
N ILE A 69 17.10 10.27 -5.04
CA ILE A 69 16.03 10.19 -6.06
C ILE A 69 16.63 10.34 -7.45
N PHE A 70 17.53 11.34 -7.64
CA PHE A 70 18.27 11.51 -8.87
C PHE A 70 19.47 10.57 -8.87
N MET A 71 19.50 9.70 -9.85
CA MET A 71 20.57 8.74 -10.06
C MET A 71 21.09 8.85 -11.50
N HIS A 72 22.30 8.31 -11.73
CA HIS A 72 22.89 8.34 -13.07
C HIS A 72 21.95 7.68 -14.10
N PRO A 73 21.67 8.28 -15.26
CA PRO A 73 20.70 7.78 -16.24
C PRO A 73 20.95 6.33 -16.71
N THR A 74 22.21 5.89 -16.71
CA THR A 74 22.57 4.51 -17.07
C THR A 74 21.94 3.47 -16.16
N ILE A 75 21.60 3.82 -14.92
CA ILE A 75 20.90 2.91 -13.99
C ILE A 75 19.57 2.47 -14.59
N TRP A 76 18.80 3.43 -15.09
CA TRP A 76 17.47 3.18 -15.67
C TRP A 76 17.54 2.48 -17.03
N LYS A 77 18.64 2.65 -17.75
CA LYS A 77 18.93 1.89 -18.96
C LYS A 77 19.32 0.44 -18.63
N ALA A 78 20.18 0.25 -17.64
CA ALA A 78 20.60 -1.08 -17.19
C ALA A 78 19.42 -1.90 -16.67
N SER A 79 18.54 -1.31 -15.89
CA SER A 79 17.34 -1.96 -15.35
C SER A 79 16.20 -2.13 -16.37
N GLY A 80 16.32 -1.58 -17.59
CA GLY A 80 15.32 -1.66 -18.66
C GLY A 80 14.18 -0.65 -18.56
N HIS A 81 14.12 0.22 -17.54
CA HIS A 81 13.03 1.18 -17.36
C HIS A 81 12.92 2.21 -18.48
N VAL A 82 14.03 2.62 -19.08
CA VAL A 82 14.00 3.57 -20.21
C VAL A 82 13.33 2.95 -21.43
N ASP A 83 13.56 1.67 -21.69
CA ASP A 83 13.17 1.01 -22.92
C ASP A 83 11.83 0.24 -22.80
N ALA A 84 11.51 -0.30 -21.62
CA ALA A 84 10.41 -1.24 -21.44
C ALA A 84 9.33 -0.82 -20.42
N PHE A 85 9.52 0.27 -19.69
CA PHE A 85 8.55 0.72 -18.68
C PHE A 85 7.47 1.59 -19.32
N ASN A 86 6.63 0.94 -20.15
CA ASN A 86 5.64 1.59 -20.97
C ASN A 86 4.24 1.00 -20.74
N ASP A 87 3.22 1.88 -20.74
CA ASP A 87 1.82 1.50 -20.80
C ASP A 87 1.31 1.59 -22.26
N PRO A 88 0.53 0.62 -22.76
CA PRO A 88 -0.15 0.71 -24.02
C PRO A 88 -1.38 1.62 -23.89
N LEU A 89 -1.36 2.79 -24.52
CA LEU A 89 -2.43 3.78 -24.46
C LEU A 89 -3.25 3.83 -25.73
N ILE A 90 -4.57 4.01 -25.55
CA ILE A 90 -5.54 4.20 -26.62
C ILE A 90 -6.48 5.36 -26.28
N ASP A 91 -6.81 6.20 -27.24
CA ASP A 91 -7.74 7.31 -27.06
C ASP A 91 -9.08 7.01 -27.76
N ASN A 92 -10.18 7.39 -27.11
CA ASN A 92 -11.46 7.43 -27.81
C ASN A 92 -11.67 8.82 -28.40
N ARG A 93 -11.97 8.89 -29.71
CA ARG A 93 -12.06 10.17 -30.45
C ARG A 93 -13.31 10.99 -30.09
N ASP A 94 -14.36 10.32 -29.64
CA ASP A 94 -15.63 10.98 -29.35
C ASP A 94 -15.64 11.56 -27.92
N SER A 95 -15.23 10.79 -26.93
CA SER A 95 -15.12 11.27 -25.54
C SER A 95 -13.85 12.09 -25.28
N LYS A 96 -12.86 12.04 -26.18
CA LYS A 96 -11.50 12.61 -26.02
C LYS A 96 -10.80 12.10 -24.75
N LYS A 97 -11.18 10.92 -24.26
CA LYS A 97 -10.57 10.30 -23.08
C LYS A 97 -9.54 9.27 -23.47
N ARG A 98 -8.52 9.16 -22.62
CA ARG A 98 -7.42 8.22 -22.75
C ARG A 98 -7.58 7.06 -21.81
N TYR A 99 -7.26 5.87 -22.29
CA TYR A 99 -7.36 4.61 -21.56
C TYR A 99 -6.09 3.79 -21.77
N ARG A 100 -5.85 2.87 -20.85
CA ARG A 100 -4.89 1.79 -21.05
C ARG A 100 -5.59 0.68 -21.83
N ALA A 101 -5.01 0.29 -22.95
CA ALA A 101 -5.57 -0.74 -23.81
C ALA A 101 -5.60 -2.12 -23.12
N ASP A 102 -4.55 -2.45 -22.37
CA ASP A 102 -4.47 -3.66 -21.54
C ASP A 102 -5.59 -3.71 -20.48
N VAL A 103 -5.83 -2.62 -19.75
CA VAL A 103 -6.91 -2.55 -18.74
C VAL A 103 -8.29 -2.71 -19.37
N LEU A 104 -8.53 -2.13 -20.55
CA LEU A 104 -9.82 -2.31 -21.24
C LEU A 104 -10.07 -3.78 -21.60
N ILE A 105 -9.02 -4.51 -21.99
CA ILE A 105 -9.10 -5.94 -22.32
C ILE A 105 -9.26 -6.77 -21.04
N GLU A 106 -8.53 -6.47 -19.98
CA GLU A 106 -8.66 -7.13 -18.66
C GLU A 106 -10.06 -6.95 -18.07
N ASP A 107 -10.62 -5.73 -18.17
CA ASP A 107 -12.01 -5.44 -17.76
C ASP A 107 -13.03 -6.29 -18.59
N GLN A 108 -12.72 -6.58 -19.85
CA GLN A 108 -13.57 -7.44 -20.69
C GLN A 108 -13.45 -8.92 -20.28
N ILE A 109 -12.26 -9.39 -19.95
CA ILE A 109 -12.02 -10.74 -19.39
C ILE A 109 -12.81 -10.88 -18.09
N ALA A 110 -12.70 -9.90 -17.19
CA ALA A 110 -13.43 -9.89 -15.91
C ALA A 110 -14.96 -9.93 -16.09
N LYS A 111 -15.50 -9.32 -17.16
CA LYS A 111 -16.93 -9.41 -17.47
C LYS A 111 -17.37 -10.84 -17.84
N TYR A 112 -16.50 -11.62 -18.48
CA TYR A 112 -16.79 -13.05 -18.70
C TYR A 112 -16.82 -13.82 -17.39
N ASP A 113 -15.88 -13.57 -16.48
CA ASP A 113 -15.88 -14.17 -15.14
C ASP A 113 -17.15 -13.79 -14.34
N GLU A 114 -17.56 -12.52 -14.38
CA GLU A 114 -18.83 -12.11 -13.78
C GLU A 114 -20.05 -12.84 -14.35
N LYS A 115 -20.09 -13.08 -15.66
CA LYS A 115 -21.18 -13.83 -16.28
C LYS A 115 -21.19 -15.28 -15.81
N ILE A 116 -20.02 -15.91 -15.69
CA ILE A 116 -19.86 -17.27 -15.16
C ILE A 116 -20.38 -17.32 -13.71
N GLU A 117 -19.92 -16.41 -12.85
CA GLU A 117 -20.33 -16.37 -11.45
C GLU A 117 -21.85 -16.09 -11.27
N LYS A 118 -22.43 -15.24 -12.13
CA LYS A 118 -23.88 -14.99 -12.14
C LYS A 118 -24.69 -16.25 -12.47
N GLU A 119 -24.25 -17.07 -13.42
CA GLU A 119 -24.92 -18.35 -13.74
C GLU A 119 -24.77 -19.37 -12.61
N ILE A 120 -23.59 -19.46 -11.97
CA ILE A 120 -23.34 -20.30 -10.81
C ILE A 120 -24.21 -19.88 -9.62
N ALA A 121 -24.27 -18.58 -9.33
CA ALA A 121 -25.09 -18.05 -8.24
C ALA A 121 -26.59 -18.35 -8.43
N LYS A 122 -27.10 -18.24 -9.68
CA LYS A 122 -28.47 -18.62 -10.02
C LYS A 122 -28.71 -20.12 -9.77
N ALA A 123 -27.76 -20.97 -10.20
CA ALA A 123 -27.86 -22.42 -10.01
C ALA A 123 -27.81 -22.80 -8.52
N ARG A 124 -26.89 -22.21 -7.76
CA ARG A 124 -26.78 -22.41 -6.30
C ARG A 124 -28.07 -22.03 -5.59
N LYS A 125 -28.69 -20.91 -5.97
CA LYS A 125 -29.99 -20.49 -5.41
C LYS A 125 -31.13 -21.45 -5.76
N ARG A 126 -31.05 -22.13 -6.94
CA ARG A 126 -32.08 -23.06 -7.41
C ARG A 126 -31.95 -24.47 -6.79
N PHE A 127 -30.74 -24.95 -6.61
CA PHE A 127 -30.45 -26.34 -6.20
C PHE A 127 -30.09 -26.47 -4.71
N GLY A 128 -29.86 -25.36 -3.99
CA GLY A 128 -29.57 -25.37 -2.55
C GLY A 128 -28.36 -26.23 -2.20
N ASP A 129 -28.48 -26.99 -1.11
CA ASP A 129 -27.40 -27.83 -0.57
C ASP A 129 -26.98 -28.99 -1.47
N SER A 130 -27.79 -29.32 -2.50
CA SER A 130 -27.46 -30.38 -3.48
C SER A 130 -26.66 -29.84 -4.69
N PHE A 131 -26.27 -28.58 -4.69
CA PHE A 131 -25.53 -27.96 -5.80
C PHE A 131 -24.05 -28.37 -5.83
N ASP A 132 -23.69 -29.11 -6.89
CA ASP A 132 -22.30 -29.42 -7.22
C ASP A 132 -21.77 -28.39 -8.23
N GLU A 133 -20.97 -27.46 -7.76
CA GLU A 133 -20.41 -26.39 -8.59
C GLU A 133 -19.42 -26.92 -9.63
N ALA A 134 -18.60 -27.90 -9.29
CA ALA A 134 -17.60 -28.46 -10.21
C ALA A 134 -18.29 -29.16 -11.39
N GLN A 135 -19.31 -29.97 -11.11
CA GLN A 135 -20.11 -30.62 -12.14
C GLN A 135 -20.87 -29.58 -12.98
N PHE A 136 -21.45 -28.55 -12.35
CA PHE A 136 -22.15 -27.48 -13.07
C PHE A 136 -21.24 -26.70 -14.00
N ARG A 137 -20.04 -26.34 -13.57
CA ARG A 137 -19.01 -25.69 -14.40
C ARG A 137 -18.61 -26.56 -15.60
N ALA A 138 -18.53 -27.86 -15.43
CA ALA A 138 -18.14 -28.80 -16.47
C ALA A 138 -19.27 -29.14 -17.47
N THR A 139 -20.55 -28.94 -17.13
CA THR A 139 -21.68 -29.42 -17.93
C THR A 139 -22.63 -28.33 -18.43
N ASN A 140 -22.61 -27.14 -17.81
CA ASN A 140 -23.51 -26.08 -18.22
C ASN A 140 -23.00 -25.37 -19.48
N ALA A 141 -23.75 -25.45 -20.57
CA ALA A 141 -23.37 -24.92 -21.88
C ALA A 141 -23.01 -23.41 -21.85
N ARG A 142 -23.74 -22.58 -21.07
CA ARG A 142 -23.45 -21.13 -20.97
C ARG A 142 -22.16 -20.85 -20.21
N VAL A 143 -21.93 -21.61 -19.14
CA VAL A 143 -20.68 -21.49 -18.37
C VAL A 143 -19.49 -21.88 -19.24
N ILE A 144 -19.59 -23.02 -19.94
CA ILE A 144 -18.55 -23.49 -20.87
C ILE A 144 -18.30 -22.47 -21.97
N GLU A 145 -19.33 -21.92 -22.60
CA GLU A 145 -19.18 -20.87 -23.65
C GLU A 145 -18.43 -19.65 -23.12
N HIS A 146 -18.81 -19.14 -21.93
CA HIS A 146 -18.15 -17.98 -21.34
C HIS A 146 -16.70 -18.28 -20.93
N GLN A 147 -16.42 -19.49 -20.41
CA GLN A 147 -15.05 -19.94 -20.10
C GLN A 147 -14.20 -19.99 -21.38
N GLN A 148 -14.70 -20.60 -22.45
CA GLN A 148 -13.96 -20.67 -23.73
C GLN A 148 -13.66 -19.29 -24.30
N LYS A 149 -14.62 -18.36 -24.28
CA LYS A 149 -14.39 -16.97 -24.70
C LYS A 149 -13.37 -16.26 -23.85
N ARG A 150 -13.47 -16.40 -22.53
CA ARG A 150 -12.49 -15.84 -21.57
C ARG A 150 -11.09 -16.38 -21.86
N ASP A 151 -10.94 -17.70 -21.96
CA ASP A 151 -9.65 -18.35 -22.11
C ASP A 151 -9.00 -18.00 -23.46
N ALA A 152 -9.78 -17.99 -24.54
CA ALA A 152 -9.31 -17.57 -25.85
C ALA A 152 -8.87 -16.10 -25.87
N LEU A 153 -9.66 -15.22 -25.25
CA LEU A 153 -9.31 -13.81 -25.13
C LEU A 153 -8.05 -13.61 -24.28
N HIS A 154 -7.95 -14.31 -23.16
CA HIS A 154 -6.79 -14.26 -22.28
C HIS A 154 -5.52 -14.75 -22.98
N GLU A 155 -5.58 -15.86 -23.72
CA GLU A 155 -4.44 -16.36 -24.50
C GLU A 155 -3.99 -15.36 -25.56
N ARG A 156 -4.95 -14.82 -26.33
CA ARG A 156 -4.68 -13.83 -27.38
C ARG A 156 -4.07 -12.54 -26.81
N TYR A 157 -4.63 -12.04 -25.71
CA TYR A 157 -4.12 -10.89 -24.97
C TYR A 157 -2.69 -11.11 -24.47
N THR A 158 -2.45 -12.28 -23.88
CA THR A 158 -1.11 -12.64 -23.38
C THR A 158 -0.07 -12.65 -24.49
N LYS A 159 -0.40 -13.18 -25.67
CA LYS A 159 0.49 -13.14 -26.85
C LYS A 159 0.73 -11.70 -27.32
N ALA A 160 -0.32 -10.87 -27.39
CA ALA A 160 -0.20 -9.48 -27.82
C ALA A 160 0.71 -8.66 -26.91
N MET A 161 0.62 -8.87 -25.58
CA MET A 161 1.48 -8.19 -24.60
C MET A 161 2.95 -8.65 -24.63
N GLN A 162 3.25 -9.79 -25.23
CA GLN A 162 4.62 -10.28 -25.40
C GLN A 162 5.29 -9.76 -26.67
N GLY A 163 4.50 -9.31 -27.64
CA GLY A 163 4.98 -8.85 -28.93
C GLY A 163 5.35 -7.36 -28.94
N PRO A 164 6.18 -6.93 -29.88
CA PRO A 164 6.49 -5.51 -30.08
C PRO A 164 5.34 -4.75 -30.76
N ASP A 165 4.39 -5.45 -31.35
CA ASP A 165 3.31 -4.88 -32.16
C ASP A 165 2.05 -4.65 -31.30
N LEU A 166 1.72 -3.38 -31.10
CA LEU A 166 0.53 -2.94 -30.35
C LEU A 166 -0.75 -2.97 -31.20
N ALA A 167 -0.67 -3.25 -32.51
CA ALA A 167 -1.83 -3.30 -33.40
C ALA A 167 -2.78 -4.43 -32.99
N GLU A 168 -2.24 -5.54 -32.47
CA GLU A 168 -3.04 -6.66 -32.00
C GLU A 168 -3.91 -6.29 -30.79
N LEU A 169 -3.43 -5.43 -29.86
CA LEU A 169 -4.26 -4.94 -28.76
C LEU A 169 -5.45 -4.12 -29.27
N LYS A 170 -5.24 -3.29 -30.28
CA LYS A 170 -6.34 -2.55 -30.94
C LYS A 170 -7.32 -3.52 -31.61
N GLN A 171 -6.80 -4.56 -32.29
CA GLN A 171 -7.64 -5.55 -32.95
C GLN A 171 -8.50 -6.33 -31.94
N ILE A 172 -7.94 -6.71 -30.80
CA ILE A 172 -8.69 -7.34 -29.69
C ILE A 172 -9.82 -6.41 -29.22
N ILE A 173 -9.53 -5.12 -28.99
CA ILE A 173 -10.54 -4.14 -28.56
C ILE A 173 -11.68 -4.03 -29.59
N ALA A 174 -11.35 -4.09 -30.88
CA ALA A 174 -12.32 -4.04 -31.96
C ALA A 174 -13.18 -5.33 -32.04
N ASP A 175 -12.54 -6.50 -32.01
CA ASP A 175 -13.19 -7.81 -32.12
C ASP A 175 -14.10 -8.11 -30.94
N GLU A 176 -13.69 -7.76 -29.72
CA GLU A 176 -14.48 -7.87 -28.50
C GLU A 176 -15.51 -6.76 -28.35
N GLU A 177 -15.63 -5.90 -29.36
CA GLU A 177 -16.59 -4.80 -29.38
C GLU A 177 -16.53 -3.90 -28.13
N ILE A 178 -15.35 -3.70 -27.57
CA ILE A 178 -15.17 -2.90 -26.35
C ILE A 178 -15.55 -1.44 -26.63
N VAL A 179 -16.49 -0.94 -25.85
CA VAL A 179 -16.97 0.44 -25.96
C VAL A 179 -16.32 1.33 -24.91
N ASP A 180 -16.19 2.59 -25.25
CA ASP A 180 -15.78 3.63 -24.30
C ASP A 180 -16.80 3.73 -23.15
N PRO A 181 -16.40 3.62 -21.89
CA PRO A 181 -17.29 3.71 -20.73
C PRO A 181 -18.05 5.03 -20.61
N ILE A 182 -17.58 6.11 -21.24
CA ILE A 182 -18.17 7.46 -21.17
C ILE A 182 -19.10 7.73 -22.34
N SER A 183 -18.61 7.56 -23.58
CA SER A 183 -19.39 7.87 -24.78
C SER A 183 -20.21 6.68 -25.30
N GLY A 184 -19.88 5.45 -24.89
CA GLY A 184 -20.49 4.23 -25.41
C GLY A 184 -20.08 3.90 -26.85
N THR A 185 -19.12 4.63 -27.44
CA THR A 185 -18.70 4.45 -28.84
C THR A 185 -17.46 3.56 -28.94
N LYS A 186 -17.20 3.02 -30.13
CA LYS A 186 -16.04 2.18 -30.48
C LYS A 186 -14.99 2.94 -31.31
N ASN A 187 -15.03 4.27 -31.31
CA ASN A 187 -14.18 5.12 -32.17
C ASN A 187 -12.77 5.30 -31.57
N TRP A 188 -12.00 4.22 -31.57
CA TRP A 188 -10.68 4.14 -30.98
C TRP A 188 -9.56 4.60 -31.93
N THR A 189 -8.51 5.22 -31.37
CA THR A 189 -7.24 5.49 -32.09
C THR A 189 -6.38 4.23 -32.19
N ASP A 190 -5.18 4.37 -32.75
CA ASP A 190 -4.15 3.35 -32.59
C ASP A 190 -3.61 3.33 -31.19
N VAL A 191 -3.16 2.15 -30.74
CA VAL A 191 -2.48 1.98 -29.46
C VAL A 191 -1.05 2.52 -29.58
N ARG A 192 -0.60 3.28 -28.57
CA ARG A 192 0.74 3.88 -28.51
C ARG A 192 1.40 3.52 -27.18
N GLN A 193 2.70 3.27 -27.20
CA GLN A 193 3.47 3.12 -25.98
C GLN A 193 3.68 4.49 -25.31
N PHE A 194 3.52 4.51 -24.01
CA PHE A 194 3.75 5.68 -23.19
C PHE A 194 4.68 5.31 -22.04
N ASN A 195 5.88 5.91 -22.03
CA ASN A 195 6.85 5.66 -20.97
C ASN A 195 6.43 6.35 -19.68
N LEU A 196 6.43 5.60 -18.57
CA LEU A 196 6.00 6.05 -17.25
C LEU A 196 7.10 6.81 -16.48
N MET A 197 8.30 6.96 -17.04
CA MET A 197 9.38 7.72 -16.41
C MET A 197 9.15 9.20 -16.48
N PHE A 198 9.14 9.90 -15.34
CA PHE A 198 9.33 11.34 -15.32
C PHE A 198 10.80 11.68 -15.58
N SER A 199 11.05 12.70 -16.38
CA SER A 199 12.41 13.20 -16.66
C SER A 199 12.49 14.71 -16.49
N THR A 200 13.69 15.17 -16.16
CA THR A 200 14.06 16.58 -16.13
C THR A 200 15.48 16.74 -16.68
N GLU A 201 15.93 17.98 -16.82
CA GLU A 201 17.28 18.31 -17.29
C GLU A 201 18.12 18.86 -16.15
N MET A 202 19.35 18.41 -16.04
CA MET A 202 20.33 18.85 -15.06
C MET A 202 21.53 19.47 -15.80
N GLY A 203 21.76 20.74 -15.61
CA GLY A 203 22.83 21.51 -16.25
C GLY A 203 22.51 23.00 -16.32
N SER A 204 23.52 23.84 -16.59
CA SER A 204 23.37 25.29 -16.64
C SER A 204 22.99 25.84 -18.03
N THR A 205 23.10 25.03 -19.08
CA THR A 205 22.78 25.40 -20.46
C THR A 205 21.99 24.28 -21.14
N SER A 206 21.09 24.66 -22.05
CA SER A 206 20.30 23.69 -22.81
C SER A 206 21.13 22.79 -23.73
N GLU A 207 22.28 23.23 -24.20
CA GLU A 207 23.15 22.45 -25.10
C GLU A 207 24.03 21.43 -24.37
N GLY A 208 24.20 21.55 -23.05
CA GLY A 208 25.02 20.66 -22.23
C GLY A 208 24.23 19.95 -21.10
N ALA A 209 22.92 20.10 -21.07
CA ALA A 209 22.10 19.53 -20.02
C ALA A 209 22.01 18.00 -20.12
N MET A 210 22.23 17.34 -19.00
CA MET A 210 22.04 15.91 -18.89
C MET A 210 20.60 15.58 -18.54
N LYS A 211 19.94 14.74 -19.35
CA LYS A 211 18.62 14.21 -19.02
C LYS A 211 18.73 13.26 -17.83
N VAL A 212 18.02 13.56 -16.77
CA VAL A 212 17.91 12.73 -15.56
C VAL A 212 16.46 12.35 -15.34
N TYR A 213 16.23 11.28 -14.56
CA TYR A 213 14.90 10.77 -14.30
C TYR A 213 14.57 10.82 -12.82
N LEU A 214 13.30 11.03 -12.49
CA LEU A 214 12.78 10.75 -11.17
C LEU A 214 12.62 9.24 -11.05
N ARG A 215 13.16 8.63 -9.99
CA ARG A 215 13.13 7.16 -9.82
C ARG A 215 11.70 6.62 -9.79
N PRO A 216 11.35 5.60 -10.60
CA PRO A 216 10.03 4.95 -10.59
C PRO A 216 9.90 3.88 -9.51
N GLU A 217 11.02 3.53 -8.84
CA GLU A 217 11.12 2.56 -7.75
C GLU A 217 12.35 2.84 -6.89
N THR A 218 12.37 2.26 -5.70
CA THR A 218 13.49 2.41 -4.76
C THR A 218 14.53 1.29 -4.88
N ALA A 219 14.23 0.17 -5.57
CA ALA A 219 15.08 -1.00 -5.71
C ALA A 219 16.47 -0.70 -6.28
N GLN A 220 16.53 0.06 -7.37
CA GLN A 220 17.78 0.28 -8.11
C GLN A 220 18.83 1.00 -7.27
N GLY A 221 18.38 1.91 -6.38
CA GLY A 221 19.26 2.56 -5.42
C GLY A 221 19.92 1.57 -4.43
N ILE A 222 19.23 0.49 -4.10
CA ILE A 222 19.78 -0.58 -3.26
C ILE A 222 20.84 -1.38 -4.05
N PHE A 223 20.53 -1.79 -5.28
CA PHE A 223 21.43 -2.60 -6.09
C PHE A 223 22.76 -1.91 -6.39
N VAL A 224 22.73 -0.62 -6.77
CA VAL A 224 23.97 0.11 -7.06
C VAL A 224 24.80 0.40 -5.82
N ASN A 225 24.20 0.37 -4.63
CA ASN A 225 24.89 0.52 -3.35
C ASN A 225 25.23 -0.80 -2.66
N TYR A 226 24.90 -1.94 -3.26
CA TYR A 226 25.13 -3.26 -2.69
C TYR A 226 26.56 -3.45 -2.15
N LEU A 227 27.59 -3.20 -2.97
CA LEU A 227 28.99 -3.34 -2.55
C LEU A 227 29.40 -2.33 -1.49
N ASN A 228 28.89 -1.09 -1.55
CA ASN A 228 29.18 -0.08 -0.55
C ASN A 228 28.69 -0.54 0.82
N VAL A 229 27.45 -1.01 0.90
CA VAL A 229 26.84 -1.49 2.13
C VAL A 229 27.52 -2.79 2.61
N GLN A 230 27.72 -3.75 1.70
CA GLN A 230 28.37 -5.02 2.01
C GLN A 230 29.76 -4.83 2.63
N LYS A 231 30.59 -3.96 2.04
CA LYS A 231 31.98 -3.73 2.51
C LYS A 231 32.02 -2.91 3.79
N THR A 232 31.28 -1.80 3.85
CA THR A 232 31.31 -0.91 5.02
C THR A 232 30.65 -1.54 6.24
N GLY A 233 29.56 -2.30 6.03
CA GLY A 233 28.89 -3.05 7.08
C GLY A 233 29.52 -4.41 7.39
N ARG A 234 30.52 -4.87 6.60
CA ARG A 234 31.11 -6.22 6.68
C ARG A 234 30.03 -7.31 6.62
N MET A 235 29.00 -7.06 5.81
CA MET A 235 27.85 -7.95 5.71
C MET A 235 28.23 -9.27 5.04
N LYS A 236 27.69 -10.35 5.58
CA LYS A 236 27.83 -11.70 5.02
C LYS A 236 26.50 -12.15 4.45
N ILE A 237 26.51 -12.86 3.34
CA ILE A 237 25.30 -13.47 2.78
C ILE A 237 24.84 -14.63 3.70
N PRO A 238 23.53 -14.74 4.02
CA PRO A 238 22.44 -13.88 3.54
C PRO A 238 22.30 -12.57 4.32
N PHE A 239 22.06 -11.46 3.65
CA PHE A 239 21.75 -10.19 4.29
C PHE A 239 20.81 -9.32 3.44
N GLY A 240 20.11 -8.38 4.07
CA GLY A 240 19.18 -7.47 3.42
C GLY A 240 19.57 -6.01 3.53
N ILE A 241 19.09 -5.23 2.56
CA ILE A 241 19.17 -3.77 2.57
C ILE A 241 17.75 -3.22 2.42
N ALA A 242 17.33 -2.42 3.39
CA ALA A 242 16.00 -1.82 3.48
C ALA A 242 16.04 -0.33 3.15
N GLN A 243 15.00 0.19 2.49
CA GLN A 243 14.84 1.60 2.17
C GLN A 243 13.37 2.01 2.23
N ILE A 244 13.11 3.22 2.71
CA ILE A 244 11.82 3.91 2.54
C ILE A 244 12.09 5.15 1.70
N GLY A 245 11.29 5.37 0.65
CA GLY A 245 11.50 6.56 -0.16
C GLY A 245 10.43 6.81 -1.20
N LYS A 246 10.42 8.04 -1.69
CA LYS A 246 9.55 8.49 -2.78
C LYS A 246 9.93 7.82 -4.09
N ALA A 247 8.89 7.46 -4.86
CA ALA A 247 8.99 7.01 -6.24
C ALA A 247 7.93 7.72 -7.11
N PHE A 248 8.17 7.76 -8.42
CA PHE A 248 7.41 8.61 -9.34
C PHE A 248 7.07 7.83 -10.60
N ARG A 249 5.78 7.79 -10.96
CA ARG A 249 5.31 7.16 -12.20
C ARG A 249 4.33 8.08 -12.89
N ASN A 250 4.56 8.41 -14.14
CA ASN A 250 3.70 9.28 -14.92
C ASN A 250 2.40 8.56 -15.30
N GLU A 251 1.64 8.15 -14.28
CA GLU A 251 0.37 7.45 -14.43
C GLU A 251 -0.64 8.31 -15.19
N ILE A 252 -1.19 7.77 -16.28
CA ILE A 252 -2.16 8.47 -17.11
C ILE A 252 -3.58 8.22 -16.61
N VAL A 253 -3.86 7.01 -16.15
CA VAL A 253 -5.16 6.64 -15.61
C VAL A 253 -5.05 6.46 -14.10
N ALA A 254 -5.14 7.59 -13.39
CA ALA A 254 -5.24 7.56 -11.93
C ALA A 254 -6.67 7.17 -11.53
N ARG A 255 -6.81 6.11 -10.78
CA ARG A 255 -8.11 5.64 -10.24
C ARG A 255 -7.95 5.27 -8.77
N GLN A 256 -9.08 5.27 -8.06
CA GLN A 256 -9.17 4.73 -6.70
C GLN A 256 -8.35 5.51 -5.65
N PHE A 257 -8.41 6.87 -5.73
CA PHE A 257 -7.81 7.75 -4.73
C PHE A 257 -6.30 7.50 -4.62
N ILE A 258 -5.76 7.35 -3.40
CA ILE A 258 -4.33 7.12 -3.16
C ILE A 258 -3.83 5.70 -3.50
N PHE A 259 -4.68 4.84 -4.07
CA PHE A 259 -4.26 3.50 -4.51
C PHE A 259 -3.28 3.55 -5.70
N ARG A 260 -3.48 4.52 -6.60
CA ARG A 260 -2.61 4.74 -7.76
C ARG A 260 -2.33 6.23 -7.95
N MET A 261 -1.10 6.63 -7.70
CA MET A 261 -0.63 8.01 -7.71
C MET A 261 0.58 8.19 -8.61
N ARG A 262 0.85 9.45 -9.00
CA ARG A 262 2.05 9.83 -9.75
C ARG A 262 3.29 9.98 -8.89
N GLU A 263 3.10 10.40 -7.64
CA GLU A 263 4.10 10.47 -6.59
C GLU A 263 3.63 9.64 -5.41
N PHE A 264 4.40 8.64 -5.01
CA PHE A 264 4.05 7.71 -3.94
C PHE A 264 5.29 7.33 -3.14
N GLU A 265 5.12 6.55 -2.09
CA GLU A 265 6.22 6.15 -1.22
C GLU A 265 6.26 4.62 -1.11
N GLN A 266 7.46 4.04 -1.25
CA GLN A 266 7.71 2.61 -1.11
C GLN A 266 8.51 2.33 0.16
N MET A 267 8.20 1.20 0.79
CA MET A 267 9.02 0.53 1.81
C MET A 267 9.51 -0.75 1.17
N GLU A 268 10.81 -0.86 0.93
CA GLU A 268 11.38 -1.90 0.10
C GLU A 268 12.61 -2.51 0.76
N MET A 269 12.74 -3.83 0.67
CA MET A 269 13.89 -4.57 1.14
C MET A 269 14.36 -5.54 0.04
N GLN A 270 15.66 -5.52 -0.24
CA GLN A 270 16.32 -6.45 -1.13
C GLN A 270 17.20 -7.38 -0.28
N PHE A 271 16.91 -8.67 -0.28
CA PHE A 271 17.59 -9.68 0.51
C PHE A 271 18.48 -10.53 -0.40
N PHE A 272 19.79 -10.45 -0.17
CA PHE A 272 20.82 -11.10 -0.98
C PHE A 272 21.13 -12.48 -0.44
N VAL A 273 21.05 -13.49 -1.31
CA VAL A 273 21.23 -14.91 -0.95
C VAL A 273 22.19 -15.61 -1.88
N GLN A 274 22.72 -16.76 -1.47
CA GLN A 274 23.50 -17.63 -2.32
C GLN A 274 22.61 -18.21 -3.43
N PRO A 275 23.07 -18.23 -4.70
CA PRO A 275 22.34 -18.90 -5.78
C PRO A 275 21.99 -20.35 -5.44
N GLY A 276 20.74 -20.75 -5.70
CA GLY A 276 20.22 -22.07 -5.36
C GLY A 276 19.49 -22.15 -4.02
N THR A 277 19.54 -21.09 -3.19
CA THR A 277 18.77 -21.00 -1.93
C THR A 277 17.61 -20.02 -2.01
N GLU A 278 17.44 -19.36 -3.14
CA GLU A 278 16.46 -18.25 -3.31
C GLU A 278 15.02 -18.66 -3.09
N LEU A 279 14.62 -19.87 -3.51
CA LEU A 279 13.21 -20.31 -3.35
C LEU A 279 12.88 -20.62 -1.87
N GLU A 280 13.84 -21.08 -1.09
CA GLU A 280 13.67 -21.25 0.36
C GLU A 280 13.46 -19.90 1.05
N TYR A 281 14.32 -18.92 0.74
CA TYR A 281 14.18 -17.57 1.28
C TYR A 281 12.94 -16.84 0.77
N PHE A 282 12.53 -17.08 -0.46
CA PHE A 282 11.26 -16.57 -1.00
C PHE A 282 10.08 -17.05 -0.17
N GLN A 283 10.00 -18.36 0.11
CA GLN A 283 8.91 -18.91 0.94
C GLN A 283 8.95 -18.35 2.37
N LYS A 284 10.13 -18.25 2.97
CA LYS A 284 10.30 -17.66 4.30
C LYS A 284 9.84 -16.20 4.37
N TRP A 285 10.20 -15.38 3.37
CA TRP A 285 9.77 -13.99 3.31
C TRP A 285 8.27 -13.87 3.02
N LYS A 286 7.70 -14.71 2.19
CA LYS A 286 6.26 -14.80 1.94
C LYS A 286 5.49 -14.97 3.26
N GLU A 287 5.88 -15.92 4.09
CA GLU A 287 5.27 -16.19 5.39
C GLU A 287 5.49 -15.05 6.39
N THR A 288 6.72 -14.54 6.47
CA THR A 288 7.10 -13.43 7.36
C THR A 288 6.28 -12.18 7.07
N ARG A 289 6.12 -11.84 5.79
CA ARG A 289 5.36 -10.65 5.39
C ARG A 289 3.86 -10.80 5.63
N MET A 290 3.29 -11.96 5.36
CA MET A 290 1.89 -12.24 5.70
C MET A 290 1.64 -12.11 7.20
N LYS A 291 2.50 -12.67 8.05
CA LYS A 291 2.41 -12.54 9.52
C LYS A 291 2.45 -11.06 9.94
N TRP A 292 3.32 -10.25 9.31
CA TRP A 292 3.42 -8.81 9.58
C TRP A 292 2.10 -8.08 9.32
N HIS A 293 1.45 -8.35 8.18
CA HIS A 293 0.14 -7.77 7.87
C HIS A 293 -0.95 -8.22 8.86
N GLN A 294 -1.02 -9.52 9.15
CA GLN A 294 -2.04 -10.09 10.03
C GLN A 294 -1.91 -9.61 11.49
N THR A 295 -0.70 -9.23 11.92
CA THR A 295 -0.44 -8.72 13.28
C THR A 295 -1.20 -7.41 13.57
N LEU A 296 -1.66 -6.70 12.55
CA LEU A 296 -2.53 -5.52 12.71
C LEU A 296 -3.95 -5.86 13.20
N GLY A 297 -4.34 -7.15 13.17
CA GLY A 297 -5.63 -7.60 13.70
C GLY A 297 -6.80 -7.42 12.75
N PHE A 298 -6.56 -7.28 11.45
CA PHE A 298 -7.62 -7.06 10.45
C PHE A 298 -8.35 -8.34 10.00
N GLY A 299 -7.99 -9.51 10.56
CA GLY A 299 -8.54 -10.81 10.18
C GLY A 299 -7.85 -11.42 8.97
N ALA A 300 -7.56 -12.72 9.05
CA ALA A 300 -6.84 -13.45 7.99
C ALA A 300 -7.64 -13.51 6.68
N GLU A 301 -8.96 -13.48 6.76
CA GLU A 301 -9.89 -13.51 5.62
C GLU A 301 -9.83 -12.25 4.73
N ASN A 302 -9.20 -11.18 5.21
CA ASN A 302 -9.00 -9.95 4.46
C ASN A 302 -7.69 -9.94 3.67
N TYR A 303 -6.87 -10.98 3.80
CA TYR A 303 -5.62 -11.14 3.07
C TYR A 303 -5.61 -12.43 2.25
N ARG A 304 -4.92 -12.42 1.14
CA ARG A 304 -4.60 -13.64 0.38
C ARG A 304 -3.29 -13.49 -0.36
N PHE A 305 -2.68 -14.61 -0.71
CA PHE A 305 -1.62 -14.63 -1.72
C PHE A 305 -2.22 -14.70 -3.13
N HIS A 306 -1.57 -14.02 -4.04
CA HIS A 306 -1.81 -14.13 -5.48
C HIS A 306 -0.49 -14.46 -6.15
N ASP A 307 -0.26 -15.74 -6.42
CA ASP A 307 0.95 -16.21 -7.09
C ASP A 307 0.86 -15.85 -8.58
N HIS A 308 1.95 -15.31 -9.15
CA HIS A 308 1.98 -14.89 -10.54
C HIS A 308 2.15 -16.10 -11.47
N GLU A 309 1.19 -16.36 -12.34
CA GLU A 309 1.30 -17.38 -13.39
C GLU A 309 2.33 -17.01 -14.44
N LYS A 310 2.47 -15.71 -14.73
CA LYS A 310 3.43 -15.14 -15.67
C LYS A 310 4.47 -14.33 -14.93
N LEU A 311 5.69 -14.85 -14.89
CA LEU A 311 6.79 -14.17 -14.23
C LEU A 311 7.41 -13.09 -15.12
N ALA A 312 7.90 -12.01 -14.51
CA ALA A 312 8.76 -11.06 -15.19
C ALA A 312 10.08 -11.73 -15.59
N HIS A 313 10.74 -11.22 -16.62
CA HIS A 313 11.95 -11.82 -17.20
C HIS A 313 13.12 -11.92 -16.20
N TYR A 314 13.08 -11.19 -15.11
CA TYR A 314 14.09 -11.17 -14.06
C TYR A 314 13.75 -12.09 -12.87
N ALA A 315 12.56 -12.67 -12.82
CA ALA A 315 12.09 -13.42 -11.66
C ALA A 315 11.90 -14.91 -11.98
N ASN A 316 12.17 -15.78 -11.01
CA ASN A 316 11.85 -17.20 -11.06
C ASN A 316 10.73 -17.61 -10.07
N ALA A 317 10.29 -16.69 -9.20
CA ALA A 317 9.08 -16.78 -8.40
C ALA A 317 8.56 -15.38 -8.07
N ALA A 318 7.24 -15.21 -8.02
CA ALA A 318 6.59 -13.96 -7.64
C ALA A 318 5.22 -14.23 -7.02
N THR A 319 4.88 -13.46 -6.00
CA THR A 319 3.56 -13.47 -5.37
C THR A 319 3.24 -12.07 -4.85
N ASP A 320 1.96 -11.72 -4.87
CA ASP A 320 1.45 -10.54 -4.18
C ASP A 320 0.74 -10.94 -2.90
N ILE A 321 0.85 -10.11 -1.86
CA ILE A 321 -0.11 -10.08 -0.77
C ILE A 321 -1.19 -9.10 -1.18
N GLU A 322 -2.41 -9.60 -1.36
CA GLU A 322 -3.58 -8.79 -1.64
C GLU A 322 -4.40 -8.56 -0.39
N PHE A 323 -4.98 -7.37 -0.28
CA PHE A 323 -5.92 -6.98 0.76
C PHE A 323 -7.32 -6.74 0.17
N ARG A 324 -8.36 -7.08 0.95
CA ARG A 324 -9.77 -6.87 0.57
C ARG A 324 -10.17 -5.41 0.73
N MET A 325 -10.10 -4.67 -0.36
CA MET A 325 -10.62 -3.30 -0.48
C MET A 325 -12.13 -3.30 -0.76
N PRO A 326 -12.85 -2.17 -0.63
CA PRO A 326 -14.24 -2.04 -1.08
C PRO A 326 -14.47 -2.35 -2.56
N PHE A 327 -13.41 -2.28 -3.38
CA PHE A 327 -13.41 -2.57 -4.81
C PHE A 327 -12.71 -3.90 -5.16
N GLY A 328 -12.68 -4.84 -4.22
CA GLY A 328 -12.12 -6.18 -4.38
C GLY A 328 -10.73 -6.35 -3.79
N PHE A 329 -10.18 -7.57 -3.92
CA PHE A 329 -8.81 -7.84 -3.52
C PHE A 329 -7.83 -7.09 -4.42
N LYS A 330 -6.86 -6.43 -3.81
CA LYS A 330 -5.83 -5.64 -4.49
C LYS A 330 -4.49 -5.81 -3.82
N GLU A 331 -3.45 -5.84 -4.63
CA GLU A 331 -2.05 -5.90 -4.23
C GLU A 331 -1.71 -4.75 -3.27
N VAL A 332 -1.12 -5.09 -2.13
CA VAL A 332 -0.55 -4.15 -1.16
C VAL A 332 0.95 -4.34 -1.00
N GLU A 333 1.45 -5.55 -1.22
CA GLU A 333 2.88 -5.89 -1.16
C GLU A 333 3.22 -6.94 -2.22
N GLY A 334 4.30 -6.72 -2.99
CA GLY A 334 4.89 -7.69 -3.90
C GLY A 334 6.09 -8.39 -3.25
N ILE A 335 6.23 -9.69 -3.49
CA ILE A 335 7.37 -10.49 -3.06
C ILE A 335 7.90 -11.24 -4.29
N HIS A 336 9.18 -11.01 -4.64
CA HIS A 336 9.77 -11.54 -5.87
C HIS A 336 11.12 -12.21 -5.60
N SER A 337 11.36 -13.35 -6.21
CA SER A 337 12.70 -13.89 -6.38
C SER A 337 13.26 -13.41 -7.72
N ARG A 338 14.13 -12.38 -7.68
CA ARG A 338 14.62 -11.63 -8.86
C ARG A 338 15.85 -12.24 -9.52
N THR A 339 16.32 -13.40 -9.04
CA THR A 339 17.57 -14.00 -9.45
C THR A 339 18.77 -13.04 -9.26
N ASN A 340 19.79 -13.08 -10.11
CA ASN A 340 20.91 -12.13 -10.12
C ASN A 340 20.76 -11.05 -11.22
N PHE A 341 19.59 -10.91 -11.81
CA PHE A 341 19.38 -10.08 -13.00
C PHE A 341 19.89 -8.65 -12.80
N ASP A 342 19.40 -7.94 -11.79
CA ASP A 342 19.72 -6.53 -11.59
C ASP A 342 21.22 -6.31 -11.35
N LEU A 343 21.83 -7.09 -10.45
CA LEU A 343 23.26 -6.99 -10.18
C LEU A 343 24.09 -7.29 -11.43
N SER A 344 23.71 -8.29 -12.21
CA SER A 344 24.39 -8.64 -13.46
C SER A 344 24.27 -7.56 -14.53
N GLN A 345 23.11 -6.92 -14.63
CA GLN A 345 22.93 -5.77 -15.54
C GLN A 345 23.80 -4.58 -15.11
N HIS A 346 23.83 -4.25 -13.82
CA HIS A 346 24.70 -3.17 -13.34
C HIS A 346 26.19 -3.50 -13.49
N GLU A 347 26.60 -4.75 -13.29
CA GLU A 347 27.96 -5.21 -13.60
C GLU A 347 28.31 -4.97 -15.08
N LYS A 348 27.43 -5.41 -15.99
CA LYS A 348 27.58 -5.26 -17.44
C LYS A 348 27.68 -3.78 -17.86
N PHE A 349 26.77 -2.92 -17.40
CA PHE A 349 26.72 -1.51 -17.81
C PHE A 349 27.79 -0.64 -17.17
N SER A 350 28.25 -0.99 -15.96
CA SER A 350 29.31 -0.25 -15.27
C SER A 350 30.71 -0.75 -15.60
N GLY A 351 30.86 -1.96 -16.10
CA GLY A 351 32.14 -2.65 -16.28
C GLY A 351 32.86 -3.00 -14.96
N ARG A 352 32.15 -2.90 -13.82
CA ARG A 352 32.71 -3.15 -12.48
C ARG A 352 32.12 -4.43 -11.90
N SER A 353 32.97 -5.32 -11.37
CA SER A 353 32.49 -6.55 -10.71
C SER A 353 31.68 -6.24 -9.45
N ILE A 354 30.51 -6.86 -9.34
CA ILE A 354 29.56 -6.74 -8.22
C ILE A 354 29.44 -8.08 -7.47
N LYS A 355 30.40 -8.99 -7.66
CA LYS A 355 30.40 -10.32 -7.04
C LYS A 355 30.68 -10.26 -5.53
N TYR A 356 30.04 -11.15 -4.80
CA TYR A 356 30.38 -11.47 -3.42
C TYR A 356 31.50 -12.51 -3.40
N PHE A 357 32.50 -12.28 -2.59
CA PHE A 357 33.50 -13.29 -2.28
C PHE A 357 33.14 -13.97 -0.96
N ASP A 358 32.88 -15.27 -1.01
CA ASP A 358 32.59 -16.06 0.19
C ASP A 358 33.90 -16.56 0.79
N PRO A 359 34.28 -16.08 1.98
CA PRO A 359 35.53 -16.50 2.63
C PRO A 359 35.53 -17.97 3.09
N MET A 360 34.37 -18.60 3.23
CA MET A 360 34.24 -19.98 3.68
C MET A 360 34.48 -20.97 2.52
N THR A 361 33.85 -20.73 1.38
CA THR A 361 33.98 -21.56 0.18
C THR A 361 35.12 -21.13 -0.72
N LYS A 362 35.66 -19.90 -0.54
CA LYS A 362 36.66 -19.23 -1.40
C LYS A 362 36.18 -19.02 -2.84
N GLU A 363 34.87 -18.99 -3.05
CA GLU A 363 34.24 -18.77 -4.34
C GLU A 363 33.70 -17.34 -4.46
N SER A 364 33.61 -16.86 -5.69
CA SER A 364 32.97 -15.56 -6.00
C SER A 364 31.77 -15.80 -6.87
N TYR A 365 30.61 -15.24 -6.46
CA TYR A 365 29.36 -15.33 -7.21
C TYR A 365 28.57 -14.03 -7.14
N THR A 366 27.69 -13.83 -8.10
CA THR A 366 26.70 -12.76 -8.05
C THR A 366 25.49 -13.25 -7.24
N PRO A 367 25.15 -12.61 -6.12
CA PRO A 367 24.02 -13.06 -5.30
C PRO A 367 22.69 -13.06 -6.04
N TYR A 368 21.80 -13.96 -5.64
CA TYR A 368 20.39 -13.88 -5.99
C TYR A 368 19.65 -12.98 -4.99
N VAL A 369 18.51 -12.44 -5.39
CA VAL A 369 17.83 -11.41 -4.63
C VAL A 369 16.37 -11.80 -4.38
N ILE A 370 15.94 -11.69 -3.11
CA ILE A 370 14.53 -11.72 -2.75
C ILE A 370 14.10 -10.30 -2.41
N GLU A 371 13.11 -9.81 -3.14
CA GLU A 371 12.50 -8.50 -2.95
C GLU A 371 11.25 -8.61 -2.11
N THR A 372 11.04 -7.67 -1.20
CA THR A 372 9.74 -7.35 -0.62
C THR A 372 9.49 -5.86 -0.82
N SER A 373 8.39 -5.50 -1.47
CA SER A 373 8.06 -4.11 -1.80
C SER A 373 6.61 -3.81 -1.47
N ILE A 374 6.40 -2.85 -0.58
CA ILE A 374 5.08 -2.41 -0.14
C ILE A 374 4.90 -0.92 -0.43
N GLY A 375 3.76 -0.55 -1.02
CA GLY A 375 3.36 0.83 -1.16
C GLY A 375 2.82 1.39 0.17
N VAL A 376 3.46 2.42 0.72
CA VAL A 376 3.00 3.06 1.98
C VAL A 376 1.58 3.55 1.82
N ASP A 377 1.27 4.15 0.68
CA ASP A 377 -0.02 4.75 0.38
C ASP A 377 -1.13 3.70 0.22
N ARG A 378 -0.82 2.54 -0.37
CA ARG A 378 -1.75 1.39 -0.44
C ARG A 378 -2.00 0.80 0.94
N MET A 379 -0.96 0.67 1.76
CA MET A 379 -1.08 0.22 3.14
C MET A 379 -1.93 1.19 3.97
N PHE A 380 -1.70 2.50 3.83
CA PHE A 380 -2.52 3.53 4.45
C PHE A 380 -4.00 3.39 4.07
N LEU A 381 -4.29 3.24 2.77
CA LEU A 381 -5.65 3.06 2.28
C LEU A 381 -6.30 1.77 2.83
N SER A 382 -5.56 0.66 2.90
CA SER A 382 -6.04 -0.60 3.48
C SER A 382 -6.48 -0.41 4.93
N ILE A 383 -5.65 0.28 5.72
CA ILE A 383 -5.94 0.59 7.12
C ILE A 383 -7.20 1.46 7.22
N MET A 384 -7.33 2.51 6.40
CA MET A 384 -8.52 3.37 6.41
C MET A 384 -9.78 2.59 6.00
N CYS A 385 -9.70 1.76 4.96
CA CYS A 385 -10.83 0.95 4.49
C CYS A 385 -11.28 -0.06 5.54
N HIS A 386 -10.33 -0.69 6.24
CA HIS A 386 -10.67 -1.63 7.30
C HIS A 386 -11.24 -0.95 8.54
N SER A 387 -10.67 0.21 8.90
CA SER A 387 -10.96 0.85 10.19
C SER A 387 -12.24 1.68 10.19
N TYR A 388 -12.72 2.15 9.05
CA TYR A 388 -13.91 3.00 8.95
C TYR A 388 -15.18 2.22 9.29
N ARG A 389 -15.97 2.73 10.26
CA ARG A 389 -17.27 2.17 10.66
C ARG A 389 -18.31 3.27 10.90
N GLU A 390 -19.55 2.97 10.56
CA GLU A 390 -20.74 3.72 10.96
C GLU A 390 -21.55 2.82 11.89
N GLU A 391 -21.64 3.19 13.15
CA GLU A 391 -22.34 2.44 14.19
C GLU A 391 -23.63 3.16 14.58
N LYS A 392 -24.73 2.44 14.62
CA LYS A 392 -25.99 2.95 15.19
C LYS A 392 -25.97 2.77 16.71
N LEU A 393 -26.25 3.85 17.41
CA LEU A 393 -26.33 3.86 18.85
C LEU A 393 -27.77 3.62 19.30
N ASP A 394 -27.95 3.22 20.56
CA ASP A 394 -29.25 2.95 21.17
C ASP A 394 -30.20 4.17 21.14
N ASN A 395 -29.65 5.39 21.15
CA ASN A 395 -30.41 6.64 21.04
C ASN A 395 -30.81 7.02 19.60
N GLY A 396 -30.50 6.15 18.61
CA GLY A 396 -30.80 6.36 17.19
C GLY A 396 -29.80 7.22 16.42
N GLU A 397 -28.79 7.80 17.08
CA GLU A 397 -27.71 8.54 16.42
C GLU A 397 -26.75 7.59 15.70
N THR A 398 -26.03 8.11 14.70
CA THR A 398 -24.93 7.40 14.04
C THR A 398 -23.60 7.91 14.56
N ARG A 399 -22.76 6.98 15.02
CA ARG A 399 -21.36 7.22 15.37
C ARG A 399 -20.48 6.84 14.20
N VAL A 400 -19.66 7.77 13.72
CA VAL A 400 -18.56 7.47 12.81
C VAL A 400 -17.30 7.21 13.64
N VAL A 401 -16.63 6.11 13.42
CA VAL A 401 -15.42 5.73 14.16
C VAL A 401 -14.39 5.10 13.24
N LEU A 402 -13.12 5.44 13.47
CA LEU A 402 -11.97 4.75 12.87
C LEU A 402 -11.37 3.80 13.92
N LEU A 403 -11.55 2.50 13.72
CA LEU A 403 -10.98 1.44 14.57
C LEU A 403 -9.51 1.18 14.19
N LEU A 404 -8.69 2.23 14.21
CA LEU A 404 -7.25 2.11 13.94
C LEU A 404 -6.56 1.27 15.00
N PRO A 405 -5.58 0.39 14.64
CA PRO A 405 -4.70 -0.21 15.62
C PRO A 405 -4.10 0.87 16.52
N PRO A 406 -4.17 0.78 17.85
CA PRO A 406 -3.73 1.84 18.76
C PRO A 406 -2.29 2.30 18.52
N ALA A 407 -1.39 1.38 18.15
CA ALA A 407 -0.01 1.71 17.81
C ALA A 407 0.13 2.56 16.55
N LEU A 408 -0.82 2.51 15.63
CA LEU A 408 -0.79 3.29 14.39
C LEU A 408 -1.62 4.58 14.45
N ALA A 409 -2.49 4.76 15.46
CA ALA A 409 -3.34 5.93 15.61
C ALA A 409 -2.53 7.24 15.59
N PRO A 410 -2.99 8.30 14.89
CA PRO A 410 -2.31 9.60 14.83
C PRO A 410 -2.13 10.23 16.21
N THR A 411 -3.20 10.28 16.97
CA THR A 411 -3.23 10.71 18.37
C THR A 411 -3.44 9.48 19.25
N LYS A 412 -2.60 9.30 20.26
CA LYS A 412 -2.67 8.14 21.15
C LYS A 412 -3.66 8.32 22.29
N LEU A 413 -3.74 9.55 22.79
CA LEU A 413 -4.58 9.92 23.91
C LEU A 413 -5.13 11.34 23.73
N ALA A 414 -6.41 11.54 24.00
CA ALA A 414 -6.99 12.87 24.17
C ALA A 414 -7.27 13.16 25.65
N VAL A 415 -6.93 14.36 26.12
CA VAL A 415 -7.18 14.81 27.49
C VAL A 415 -8.23 15.92 27.46
N LEU A 416 -9.36 15.68 28.09
CA LEU A 416 -10.59 16.44 27.92
C LEU A 416 -11.09 16.92 29.31
N PRO A 417 -11.05 18.23 29.66
CA PRO A 417 -11.70 18.71 30.89
C PRO A 417 -13.21 18.55 30.77
N LEU A 418 -13.89 18.07 31.81
CA LEU A 418 -15.34 17.88 31.82
C LEU A 418 -16.07 19.19 31.46
N VAL A 419 -15.65 20.28 32.04
CA VAL A 419 -16.14 21.65 31.80
C VAL A 419 -15.00 22.66 31.73
N LYS A 420 -15.24 23.84 31.16
CA LYS A 420 -14.24 24.92 30.97
C LYS A 420 -14.15 25.87 32.20
N LYS A 421 -14.09 25.35 33.38
CA LYS A 421 -14.04 26.16 34.62
C LYS A 421 -13.46 25.37 35.77
N ASP A 422 -13.30 26.04 36.88
CA ASP A 422 -12.99 25.48 38.21
C ASP A 422 -11.62 24.73 38.24
N GLY A 423 -10.65 25.16 37.42
CA GLY A 423 -9.30 24.56 37.42
C GLY A 423 -9.15 23.28 36.58
N LEU A 424 -10.25 22.76 35.99
CA LEU A 424 -10.20 21.53 35.18
C LEU A 424 -9.40 21.69 33.88
N PRO A 425 -9.52 22.82 33.11
CA PRO A 425 -8.67 23.06 31.93
C PRO A 425 -7.19 23.11 32.29
N GLU A 426 -6.82 23.77 33.37
CA GLU A 426 -5.44 23.91 33.84
C GLU A 426 -4.86 22.53 34.18
N LYS A 427 -5.60 21.72 34.94
CA LYS A 427 -5.21 20.36 35.29
C LYS A 427 -5.08 19.45 34.06
N ALA A 428 -6.00 19.55 33.10
CA ALA A 428 -5.93 18.79 31.85
C ALA A 428 -4.68 19.18 31.05
N ARG A 429 -4.32 20.46 30.97
CA ARG A 429 -3.10 20.93 30.30
C ARG A 429 -1.83 20.46 31.00
N GLU A 430 -1.83 20.40 32.35
CA GLU A 430 -0.73 19.82 33.12
C GLU A 430 -0.51 18.35 32.72
N ILE A 431 -1.57 17.56 32.64
CA ILE A 431 -1.50 16.16 32.22
C ILE A 431 -0.94 16.05 30.78
N VAL A 432 -1.44 16.85 29.81
CA VAL A 432 -0.91 16.88 28.44
C VAL A 432 0.57 17.24 28.45
N ASN A 433 0.99 18.23 29.21
CA ASN A 433 2.39 18.66 29.30
C ASN A 433 3.32 17.56 29.79
N ASN A 434 2.85 16.70 30.66
CA ASN A 434 3.61 15.55 31.17
C ASN A 434 3.65 14.41 30.13
N LEU A 435 2.52 14.12 29.48
CA LEU A 435 2.38 12.97 28.58
C LEU A 435 2.97 13.19 27.17
N LYS A 436 3.10 14.44 26.71
CA LYS A 436 3.62 14.75 25.34
C LYS A 436 5.06 14.27 25.09
N PHE A 437 5.82 13.94 26.11
CA PHE A 437 7.16 13.37 26.00
C PHE A 437 7.16 11.86 25.72
N HIS A 438 6.03 11.18 25.94
CA HIS A 438 5.86 9.74 25.77
C HIS A 438 5.21 9.40 24.43
N PHE A 439 4.14 10.12 24.07
CA PHE A 439 3.37 9.87 22.85
C PHE A 439 2.55 11.10 22.44
N ASN A 440 2.01 11.08 21.22
CA ASN A 440 1.19 12.17 20.71
C ASN A 440 -0.13 12.27 21.49
N THR A 441 -0.34 13.41 22.14
CA THR A 441 -1.52 13.72 22.96
C THR A 441 -2.28 14.91 22.39
N HIS A 442 -3.60 14.90 22.55
CA HIS A 442 -4.48 15.97 22.09
C HIS A 442 -5.26 16.57 23.28
N TYR A 443 -5.40 17.90 23.29
CA TYR A 443 -6.26 18.63 24.23
C TYR A 443 -7.44 19.22 23.50
N ASP A 444 -8.67 19.03 24.01
CA ASP A 444 -9.87 19.67 23.46
C ASP A 444 -10.83 20.07 24.60
N GLU A 445 -11.31 21.30 24.56
CA GLU A 445 -12.28 21.86 25.50
C GLU A 445 -13.51 22.47 24.82
N LYS A 446 -13.61 22.32 23.47
CA LYS A 446 -14.71 22.89 22.68
C LYS A 446 -15.95 21.99 22.75
N ASP A 447 -17.13 22.57 22.95
CA ASP A 447 -18.42 21.87 23.04
C ASP A 447 -18.58 20.97 24.28
N THR A 448 -19.57 20.08 24.26
CA THR A 448 -19.83 19.11 25.32
C THR A 448 -18.85 17.94 25.26
N ILE A 449 -18.64 17.26 26.40
CA ILE A 449 -17.74 16.10 26.47
C ILE A 449 -18.12 15.00 25.45
N GLY A 450 -19.41 14.74 25.26
CA GLY A 450 -19.89 13.77 24.28
C GLY A 450 -19.49 14.11 22.84
N LYS A 451 -19.59 15.40 22.43
CA LYS A 451 -19.15 15.84 21.10
C LYS A 451 -17.63 15.72 20.94
N ARG A 452 -16.86 15.95 21.99
CA ARG A 452 -15.40 15.78 21.97
C ARG A 452 -15.03 14.31 21.80
N TYR A 453 -15.69 13.40 22.48
CA TYR A 453 -15.51 11.96 22.27
C TYR A 453 -15.78 11.57 20.82
N ARG A 454 -16.90 12.08 20.21
CA ARG A 454 -17.21 11.81 18.79
C ARG A 454 -16.12 12.26 17.84
N ARG A 455 -15.54 13.46 18.09
CA ARG A 455 -14.41 13.93 17.25
C ARG A 455 -13.20 13.02 17.38
N GLN A 456 -12.88 12.54 18.58
CA GLN A 456 -11.77 11.61 18.79
C GLN A 456 -12.04 10.23 18.20
N ASP A 457 -13.25 9.72 18.29
CA ASP A 457 -13.67 8.48 17.64
C ASP A 457 -13.50 8.57 16.11
N ALA A 458 -13.88 9.70 15.51
CA ALA A 458 -13.79 9.93 14.06
C ALA A 458 -12.34 10.03 13.55
N VAL A 459 -11.39 10.50 14.33
CA VAL A 459 -9.97 10.54 13.96
C VAL A 459 -9.19 9.30 14.44
N GLY A 460 -9.86 8.36 15.13
CA GLY A 460 -9.29 7.09 15.52
C GLY A 460 -8.43 7.11 16.77
N THR A 461 -8.57 8.13 17.64
CA THR A 461 -7.88 8.20 18.93
C THR A 461 -8.35 7.04 19.84
N PRO A 462 -7.48 6.11 20.25
CA PRO A 462 -7.91 4.91 20.97
C PRO A 462 -8.35 5.17 22.41
N TYR A 463 -7.82 6.22 23.03
CA TYR A 463 -8.06 6.51 24.44
C TYR A 463 -8.40 7.99 24.66
N CYS A 464 -9.38 8.25 25.52
CA CYS A 464 -9.68 9.60 26.01
C CYS A 464 -9.65 9.63 27.55
N VAL A 465 -9.01 10.61 28.10
CA VAL A 465 -9.02 10.90 29.55
C VAL A 465 -9.93 12.08 29.81
N THR A 466 -10.87 11.91 30.74
CA THR A 466 -11.69 13.00 31.25
C THR A 466 -11.15 13.45 32.58
N VAL A 467 -10.90 14.76 32.66
CA VAL A 467 -10.51 15.47 33.88
C VAL A 467 -11.76 16.10 34.49
N ASP A 468 -12.14 15.67 35.69
CA ASP A 468 -13.35 16.09 36.39
C ASP A 468 -13.04 16.62 37.80
N TYR A 469 -14.07 16.84 38.63
CA TYR A 469 -13.91 17.37 39.98
C TYR A 469 -13.24 16.40 40.95
N ASP A 470 -13.34 15.09 40.71
CA ASP A 470 -12.65 14.10 41.54
C ASP A 470 -11.15 14.09 41.23
N THR A 471 -10.78 14.37 39.94
CA THR A 471 -9.38 14.56 39.55
C THR A 471 -8.65 15.61 40.42
N LEU A 472 -9.35 16.70 40.79
CA LEU A 472 -8.75 17.76 41.63
C LEU A 472 -8.59 17.35 43.11
N LYS A 473 -9.32 16.32 43.56
CA LYS A 473 -9.31 15.86 44.96
C LYS A 473 -8.30 14.75 45.21
N ASP A 474 -8.31 13.75 44.33
CA ASP A 474 -7.61 12.48 44.55
C ASP A 474 -6.63 12.10 43.45
N ASN A 475 -6.38 13.00 42.47
CA ASN A 475 -5.45 12.78 41.35
C ASN A 475 -5.81 11.59 40.46
N THR A 476 -7.11 11.28 40.34
CA THR A 476 -7.64 10.25 39.43
C THR A 476 -8.28 10.86 38.19
N VAL A 477 -8.41 10.08 37.15
CA VAL A 477 -9.06 10.46 35.87
C VAL A 477 -9.94 9.32 35.39
N THR A 478 -10.91 9.64 34.53
CA THR A 478 -11.72 8.65 33.86
C THR A 478 -11.12 8.36 32.47
N LEU A 479 -10.65 7.12 32.26
CA LEU A 479 -10.13 6.62 30.96
C LEU A 479 -11.25 5.98 30.17
N ARG A 480 -11.52 6.48 28.96
CA ARG A 480 -12.50 5.93 28.03
C ARG A 480 -11.79 5.20 26.87
N PHE A 481 -12.28 4.02 26.57
CA PHE A 481 -11.84 3.19 25.45
C PHE A 481 -12.71 3.47 24.20
N ARG A 482 -12.09 3.78 23.07
CA ARG A 482 -12.79 4.04 21.81
C ARG A 482 -13.61 2.84 21.36
N ASP A 483 -13.03 1.62 21.44
CA ASP A 483 -13.57 0.44 20.79
C ASP A 483 -14.83 -0.09 21.51
N THR A 484 -14.88 -0.02 22.84
CA THR A 484 -16.01 -0.50 23.66
C THR A 484 -16.89 0.64 24.19
N MET A 485 -16.39 1.88 24.18
CA MET A 485 -16.97 3.05 24.86
C MET A 485 -17.02 2.92 26.39
N GLU A 486 -16.47 1.86 26.95
CA GLU A 486 -16.35 1.67 28.40
C GLU A 486 -15.43 2.71 29.01
N GLN A 487 -15.64 2.96 30.32
CA GLN A 487 -14.90 3.92 31.11
C GLN A 487 -14.43 3.28 32.39
N GLU A 488 -13.19 3.55 32.79
CA GLU A 488 -12.59 3.10 34.04
C GLU A 488 -11.85 4.23 34.72
N GLY A 489 -11.82 4.22 36.05
CA GLY A 489 -11.02 5.16 36.85
C GLY A 489 -9.54 4.76 36.85
N GLY A 490 -8.64 5.73 36.79
CA GLY A 490 -7.20 5.48 36.88
C GLY A 490 -6.43 6.63 37.52
N SER A 491 -5.29 6.32 38.15
CA SER A 491 -4.39 7.34 38.69
C SER A 491 -3.59 8.02 37.59
N ILE A 492 -3.45 9.34 37.66
CA ILE A 492 -2.62 10.12 36.72
C ILE A 492 -1.17 9.65 36.73
N ASP A 493 -0.65 9.27 37.91
CA ASP A 493 0.76 8.87 38.11
C ASP A 493 1.14 7.60 37.29
N HIS A 494 0.16 6.74 37.00
CA HIS A 494 0.37 5.50 36.25
C HIS A 494 -0.07 5.60 34.79
N LEU A 495 -0.71 6.70 34.39
CA LEU A 495 -1.36 6.87 33.11
C LEU A 495 -0.37 6.74 31.94
N ALA A 496 0.84 7.33 32.05
CA ALA A 496 1.86 7.25 31.02
C ALA A 496 2.22 5.79 30.67
N GLY A 497 2.54 4.98 31.69
CA GLY A 497 2.93 3.59 31.50
C GLY A 497 1.77 2.72 30.96
N ILE A 498 0.55 2.91 31.49
CA ILE A 498 -0.64 2.15 31.03
C ILE A 498 -0.91 2.41 29.55
N ILE A 499 -0.83 3.65 29.11
CA ILE A 499 -1.12 4.02 27.73
C ILE A 499 0.04 3.61 26.81
N GLU A 500 1.31 3.85 27.21
CA GLU A 500 2.48 3.52 26.40
C GLU A 500 2.53 2.04 26.03
N ASP A 501 2.26 1.14 26.96
CA ASP A 501 2.18 -0.29 26.71
C ASP A 501 1.14 -0.66 25.64
N LYS A 502 0.02 0.07 25.59
CA LYS A 502 -1.10 -0.19 24.67
C LYS A 502 -0.89 0.43 23.27
N VAL A 503 -0.17 1.56 23.17
CA VAL A 503 -0.02 2.34 21.94
C VAL A 503 1.37 2.23 21.31
N SER A 504 2.29 1.53 21.96
CA SER A 504 3.66 1.34 21.49
C SER A 504 3.72 0.43 20.25
N ILE A 505 4.54 0.79 19.26
CA ILE A 505 4.88 -0.10 18.15
C ILE A 505 5.53 -1.38 18.66
N THR A 506 6.26 -1.34 19.77
CA THR A 506 6.84 -2.50 20.44
C THR A 506 5.79 -3.57 20.74
N SER A 507 4.55 -3.18 21.05
CA SER A 507 3.45 -4.14 21.26
C SER A 507 3.11 -4.95 20.01
N LEU A 508 3.23 -4.37 18.81
CA LEU A 508 3.08 -5.06 17.53
C LEU A 508 4.30 -5.93 17.23
N LEU A 509 5.50 -5.41 17.47
CA LEU A 509 6.76 -6.14 17.22
C LEU A 509 6.86 -7.43 18.03
N LYS A 510 6.46 -7.40 19.32
CA LYS A 510 6.42 -8.58 20.18
C LYS A 510 5.51 -9.71 19.66
N LYS A 511 4.47 -9.38 18.91
CA LYS A 511 3.57 -10.37 18.29
C LYS A 511 4.16 -11.03 17.03
N LEU A 512 5.24 -10.46 16.48
CA LEU A 512 5.94 -11.02 15.31
C LEU A 512 6.92 -12.13 15.70
N GLN A 513 7.38 -12.13 16.92
CA GLN A 513 8.19 -13.21 17.48
C GLN A 513 7.30 -14.39 17.91
#